data_fc51bb3c926d89ae8694255ef1b96de0
#
_entry.id   fc51bb3c926d89ae8694255ef1b96de0
#
_cell.length_a   1.000
_cell.length_b   1.000
_cell.length_c   1.000
_cell.angle_alpha   90.00
_cell.angle_beta   90.00
_cell.angle_gamma   90.00
#
_symmetry.space_group_name_H-M   'P 1'
#
loop_
_entity.id
_entity.type
_entity.pdbx_description
1 polymer ?
#
loop_
_entity_poly.entity_id
_entity_poly.type
_entity_poly.pdbx_seq_one_letter_code
_entity_poly.pdbx_strand_id
1 'polypeptide(L)'
;RATNDTLRKRLGDIRSGEHGTDGVWARMYHGKLKGQSYTDKYHTYQLGYDKTRYDEKNGQRTNGIVLERSEGKLSYTAGKGETGLTALGLYTTWFGNKGHYTDIVLRAGHLDHKMNTYGEYAERSDYDNAAYSISFEYGRQKNYEKGWFFTPQAQITLGRMNSVDFTTERGTKIDVDGLTSAIGRIGFEVGRKISPESSYYFKLGAFHEFDGDRDVSMVAANGENLRKRYDNGDTWYEFGMGAQVQL
;
A
#
# COMPACT_ATOMS: atom_id res chain seq x y z
N ARG A 1 6.54 0.74 -0.72
CA ARG A 1 5.86 1.89 -0.10
C ARG A 1 4.43 2.09 -0.61
N ALA A 2 4.13 1.83 -1.86
CA ALA A 2 2.79 1.93 -2.42
C ALA A 2 1.79 0.86 -1.91
N THR A 3 2.26 -0.18 -1.27
CA THR A 3 1.48 -1.37 -0.96
C THR A 3 0.64 -1.29 0.32
N ASN A 4 0.89 -0.29 1.19
CA ASN A 4 0.30 -0.24 2.52
C ASN A 4 -1.14 0.27 2.57
N ASP A 5 -1.69 0.69 1.45
CA ASP A 5 -2.82 1.61 1.50
C ASP A 5 -4.14 1.08 0.96
N THR A 6 -4.14 -0.12 0.52
CA THR A 6 -5.17 -0.56 -0.40
C THR A 6 -6.43 -1.15 0.23
N LEU A 7 -6.37 -1.66 1.45
CA LEU A 7 -7.54 -2.29 2.09
C LEU A 7 -8.45 -1.34 2.85
N ARG A 8 -7.94 -0.19 3.27
CA ARG A 8 -8.73 0.83 3.96
C ARG A 8 -9.96 1.30 3.20
N LYS A 9 -9.88 1.22 1.92
CA LYS A 9 -10.90 1.73 1.00
C LYS A 9 -12.19 0.94 1.06
N ARG A 10 -12.10 -0.34 1.40
CA ARG A 10 -13.28 -1.20 1.61
C ARG A 10 -14.10 -0.77 2.82
N LEU A 11 -13.46 -0.17 3.80
CA LEU A 11 -14.09 0.21 5.05
C LEU A 11 -15.21 1.26 4.89
N GLY A 12 -15.10 2.10 3.87
CA GLY A 12 -16.14 3.08 3.57
C GLY A 12 -17.48 2.44 3.21
N ASP A 13 -17.47 1.34 2.47
CA ASP A 13 -18.68 0.61 2.09
C ASP A 13 -19.29 -0.18 3.24
N ILE A 14 -18.45 -0.86 4.01
CA ILE A 14 -18.89 -1.69 5.12
C ILE A 14 -19.62 -0.85 6.17
N ARG A 15 -19.16 0.38 6.40
CA ARG A 15 -19.74 1.30 7.41
C ARG A 15 -21.17 1.71 7.13
N SER A 16 -21.58 1.67 5.89
CA SER A 16 -22.97 2.00 5.52
C SER A 16 -23.79 0.76 5.22
N GLY A 17 -23.17 -0.41 5.33
CA GLY A 17 -23.76 -1.68 4.94
C GLY A 17 -24.90 -2.11 5.84
N GLU A 18 -25.77 -2.89 5.27
CA GLU A 18 -26.82 -3.61 5.96
C GLU A 18 -26.22 -4.72 6.83
N HIS A 19 -26.97 -5.12 7.83
CA HIS A 19 -26.57 -6.14 8.79
C HIS A 19 -26.39 -7.52 8.10
N GLY A 20 -25.26 -8.15 8.31
CA GLY A 20 -25.02 -9.54 7.88
C GLY A 20 -24.81 -9.72 6.38
N THR A 21 -24.20 -8.77 5.71
CA THR A 21 -23.90 -8.87 4.28
C THR A 21 -22.66 -9.70 3.99
N ASP A 22 -22.77 -10.56 3.01
CA ASP A 22 -21.63 -11.27 2.40
C ASP A 22 -21.52 -10.80 0.95
N GLY A 23 -20.30 -10.69 0.42
CA GLY A 23 -20.24 -10.29 -0.97
C GLY A 23 -18.86 -10.14 -1.57
N VAL A 24 -18.88 -10.05 -2.89
CA VAL A 24 -17.74 -9.75 -3.73
C VAL A 24 -17.70 -8.25 -3.98
N TRP A 25 -16.52 -7.68 -3.95
CA TRP A 25 -16.30 -6.28 -4.24
C TRP A 25 -15.07 -6.08 -5.13
N ALA A 26 -15.08 -5.01 -5.89
CA ALA A 26 -13.96 -4.59 -6.71
C ALA A 26 -13.59 -3.15 -6.41
N ARG A 27 -12.32 -2.84 -6.52
CA ARG A 27 -11.82 -1.49 -6.31
C ARG A 27 -10.70 -1.15 -7.27
N MET A 28 -10.69 0.11 -7.67
CA MET A 28 -9.61 0.72 -8.43
C MET A 28 -9.14 1.97 -7.69
N TYR A 29 -7.83 2.15 -7.65
CA TYR A 29 -7.21 3.30 -7.01
C TYR A 29 -6.03 3.79 -7.83
N HIS A 30 -5.93 5.10 -7.95
CA HIS A 30 -4.80 5.79 -8.53
C HIS A 30 -4.20 6.74 -7.50
N GLY A 31 -2.90 6.63 -7.27
CA GLY A 31 -2.22 7.43 -6.26
C GLY A 31 -0.87 7.92 -6.72
N LYS A 32 -0.37 8.89 -5.98
CA LYS A 32 0.95 9.47 -6.13
C LYS A 32 1.61 9.59 -4.78
N LEU A 33 2.81 9.04 -4.67
CA LEU A 33 3.68 9.20 -3.51
C LEU A 33 4.78 10.18 -3.86
N LYS A 34 5.03 11.13 -2.98
CA LYS A 34 6.06 12.13 -3.17
C LYS A 34 6.97 12.22 -1.95
N GLY A 35 8.25 11.93 -2.15
CA GLY A 35 9.33 12.09 -1.19
C GLY A 35 10.28 13.20 -1.61
N GLN A 36 11.39 13.38 -0.88
CA GLN A 36 12.36 14.45 -1.16
C GLN A 36 13.06 14.30 -2.50
N SER A 37 13.36 13.08 -2.92
CA SER A 37 14.15 12.79 -4.12
C SER A 37 13.44 11.90 -5.13
N TYR A 38 12.17 11.58 -4.91
CA TYR A 38 11.42 10.68 -5.79
C TYR A 38 9.95 11.03 -5.91
N THR A 39 9.35 10.59 -6.99
CA THR A 39 7.91 10.56 -7.22
C THR A 39 7.52 9.18 -7.72
N ASP A 40 6.52 8.59 -7.10
CA ASP A 40 5.93 7.30 -7.51
C ASP A 40 4.46 7.51 -7.86
N LYS A 41 4.09 7.17 -9.09
CA LYS A 41 2.69 7.14 -9.56
C LYS A 41 2.27 5.70 -9.70
N TYR A 42 1.16 5.32 -9.09
CA TYR A 42 0.72 3.93 -9.10
C TYR A 42 -0.78 3.77 -9.31
N HIS A 43 -1.14 2.62 -9.85
CA HIS A 43 -2.51 2.14 -9.99
C HIS A 43 -2.67 0.83 -9.24
N THR A 44 -3.77 0.67 -8.54
CA THR A 44 -4.09 -0.55 -7.82
C THR A 44 -5.47 -1.04 -8.17
N TYR A 45 -5.56 -2.34 -8.44
CA TYR A 45 -6.80 -3.07 -8.68
C TYR A 45 -6.94 -4.13 -7.62
N GLN A 46 -8.13 -4.21 -7.03
CA GLN A 46 -8.44 -5.19 -6.00
C GLN A 46 -9.73 -5.90 -6.30
N LEU A 47 -9.76 -7.20 -6.02
CA LEU A 47 -10.95 -8.03 -6.00
C LEU A 47 -11.00 -8.75 -4.67
N GLY A 48 -12.09 -8.62 -3.95
CA GLY A 48 -12.22 -9.20 -2.63
C GLY A 48 -13.57 -9.87 -2.41
N TYR A 49 -13.57 -10.72 -1.39
CA TYR A 49 -14.77 -11.33 -0.85
C TYR A 49 -14.73 -11.24 0.66
N ASP A 50 -15.84 -10.85 1.27
CA ASP A 50 -15.95 -10.79 2.72
C ASP A 50 -17.33 -11.18 3.26
N LYS A 51 -17.34 -11.46 4.55
CA LYS A 51 -18.52 -11.75 5.34
C LYS A 51 -18.61 -10.77 6.49
N THR A 52 -19.74 -10.10 6.61
CA THR A 52 -20.02 -9.16 7.70
C THR A 52 -21.07 -9.75 8.62
N ARG A 53 -20.82 -9.64 9.93
CA ARG A 53 -21.74 -10.03 10.97
C ARG A 53 -21.98 -8.85 11.91
N TYR A 54 -23.19 -8.68 12.32
CA TYR A 54 -23.62 -7.58 13.19
C TYR A 54 -23.98 -8.11 14.59
N ASP A 55 -23.51 -7.37 15.59
CA ASP A 55 -23.85 -7.55 16.99
C ASP A 55 -24.31 -6.20 17.54
N GLU A 56 -25.51 -6.13 18.10
CA GLU A 56 -26.08 -4.87 18.65
C GLU A 56 -25.20 -4.24 19.73
N LYS A 57 -24.46 -5.05 20.51
CA LYS A 57 -23.56 -4.55 21.56
C LYS A 57 -22.23 -4.06 21.05
N ASN A 58 -21.65 -4.78 20.08
CA ASN A 58 -20.24 -4.63 19.66
C ASN A 58 -20.11 -4.04 18.25
N GLY A 59 -21.21 -3.79 17.55
CA GLY A 59 -21.18 -3.31 16.19
C GLY A 59 -20.99 -4.41 15.15
N GLN A 60 -20.23 -4.16 14.10
CA GLN A 60 -20.01 -5.08 12.99
C GLN A 60 -18.60 -5.64 13.00
N ARG A 61 -18.47 -6.89 12.58
CA ARG A 61 -17.19 -7.52 12.27
C ARG A 61 -17.20 -8.07 10.85
N THR A 62 -16.20 -7.70 10.07
CA THR A 62 -16.03 -8.17 8.70
C THR A 62 -14.72 -8.95 8.60
N ASN A 63 -14.79 -10.14 8.02
CA ASN A 63 -13.62 -10.95 7.68
C ASN A 63 -13.59 -11.16 6.18
N GLY A 64 -12.43 -10.99 5.57
CA GLY A 64 -12.32 -11.08 4.14
C GLY A 64 -10.97 -11.50 3.61
N ILE A 65 -10.97 -11.76 2.32
CA ILE A 65 -9.79 -12.08 1.51
C ILE A 65 -9.77 -11.15 0.30
N VAL A 66 -8.60 -10.71 -0.09
CA VAL A 66 -8.42 -9.82 -1.23
C VAL A 66 -7.25 -10.25 -2.10
N LEU A 67 -7.48 -10.22 -3.41
CA LEU A 67 -6.42 -10.28 -4.43
C LEU A 67 -6.14 -8.87 -4.92
N GLU A 68 -4.86 -8.56 -5.08
CA GLU A 68 -4.40 -7.23 -5.45
C GLU A 68 -3.36 -7.29 -6.55
N ARG A 69 -3.50 -6.38 -7.52
CA ARG A 69 -2.45 -6.05 -8.47
C ARG A 69 -2.20 -4.55 -8.44
N SER A 70 -0.94 -4.17 -8.20
CA SER A 70 -0.51 -2.78 -8.20
C SER A 70 0.63 -2.58 -9.17
N GLU A 71 0.60 -1.49 -9.93
CA GLU A 71 1.63 -1.10 -10.88
C GLU A 71 2.05 0.32 -10.60
N GLY A 72 3.35 0.57 -10.50
CA GLY A 72 3.90 1.88 -10.18
C GLY A 72 5.02 2.28 -11.12
N LYS A 73 5.12 3.59 -11.34
CA LYS A 73 6.23 4.24 -12.06
C LYS A 73 6.95 5.18 -11.11
N LEU A 74 8.21 4.89 -10.88
CA LEU A 74 9.09 5.63 -10.00
C LEU A 74 10.00 6.54 -10.81
N SER A 75 10.07 7.81 -10.45
CA SER A 75 11.04 8.77 -10.99
C SER A 75 11.89 9.33 -9.86
N TYR A 76 13.19 9.31 -10.04
CA TYR A 76 14.17 9.85 -9.11
C TYR A 76 15.35 10.47 -9.86
N THR A 77 16.23 11.19 -9.15
CA THR A 77 17.32 11.96 -9.76
C THR A 77 18.26 11.11 -10.61
N ALA A 78 18.58 9.89 -10.15
CA ALA A 78 19.53 9.00 -10.83
C ALA A 78 18.89 8.10 -11.91
N GLY A 79 17.55 8.08 -12.04
CA GLY A 79 16.92 7.19 -12.99
C GLY A 79 15.40 7.12 -12.86
N LYS A 80 14.83 6.09 -13.44
CA LYS A 80 13.41 5.73 -13.34
C LYS A 80 13.23 4.23 -13.19
N GLY A 81 12.13 3.82 -12.61
CA GLY A 81 11.80 2.43 -12.40
C GLY A 81 10.33 2.14 -12.56
N GLU A 82 10.02 0.89 -12.75
CA GLU A 82 8.68 0.34 -12.75
C GLU A 82 8.61 -0.76 -11.70
N THR A 83 7.52 -0.78 -10.94
CA THR A 83 7.26 -1.80 -9.94
C THR A 83 5.91 -2.45 -10.20
N GLY A 84 5.82 -3.74 -9.99
CA GLY A 84 4.58 -4.49 -10.00
C GLY A 84 4.46 -5.27 -8.70
N LEU A 85 3.26 -5.30 -8.13
CA LEU A 85 2.93 -6.10 -6.97
C LEU A 85 1.73 -6.97 -7.29
N THR A 86 1.85 -8.26 -6.99
CA THR A 86 0.72 -9.17 -6.89
C THR A 86 0.66 -9.67 -5.46
N ALA A 87 -0.46 -9.48 -4.78
CA ALA A 87 -0.60 -9.80 -3.37
C ALA A 87 -1.91 -10.49 -3.05
N LEU A 88 -1.86 -11.31 -1.99
CA LEU A 88 -3.01 -11.87 -1.31
C LEU A 88 -3.08 -11.28 0.08
N GLY A 89 -4.26 -10.83 0.48
CA GLY A 89 -4.50 -10.27 1.82
C GLY A 89 -5.65 -10.97 2.54
N LEU A 90 -5.49 -11.09 3.85
CA LEU A 90 -6.55 -11.48 4.77
C LEU A 90 -6.81 -10.31 5.69
N TYR A 91 -8.06 -9.97 5.90
CA TYR A 91 -8.38 -8.84 6.77
C TYR A 91 -9.55 -9.12 7.68
N THR A 92 -9.52 -8.45 8.84
CA THR A 92 -10.62 -8.39 9.77
C THR A 92 -10.83 -6.95 10.22
N THR A 93 -12.07 -6.52 10.28
CA THR A 93 -12.44 -5.15 10.62
C THR A 93 -13.56 -5.15 11.63
N TRP A 94 -13.41 -4.35 12.69
CA TRP A 94 -14.43 -4.11 13.70
C TRP A 94 -14.94 -2.69 13.53
N PHE A 95 -16.27 -2.56 13.46
CA PHE A 95 -16.95 -1.27 13.45
C PHE A 95 -17.78 -1.12 14.70
N GLY A 96 -17.54 -0.05 15.45
CA GLY A 96 -18.40 0.38 16.54
C GLY A 96 -19.62 1.16 16.03
N ASN A 97 -20.64 1.26 16.87
CA ASN A 97 -21.91 1.92 16.53
C ASN A 97 -21.80 3.44 16.34
N LYS A 98 -20.66 4.04 16.73
CA LYS A 98 -20.40 5.50 16.63
C LYS A 98 -19.45 5.86 15.48
N GLY A 99 -19.23 4.96 14.53
CA GLY A 99 -18.37 5.19 13.38
C GLY A 99 -16.88 4.88 13.59
N HIS A 100 -16.47 4.48 14.78
CA HIS A 100 -15.11 4.02 15.03
C HIS A 100 -14.87 2.66 14.41
N TYR A 101 -13.66 2.43 13.90
CA TYR A 101 -13.27 1.12 13.38
C TYR A 101 -11.83 0.79 13.73
N THR A 102 -11.56 -0.49 13.78
CA THR A 102 -10.21 -1.06 13.86
C THR A 102 -10.07 -2.10 12.76
N ASP A 103 -8.98 -2.04 12.04
CA ASP A 103 -8.69 -2.92 10.92
C ASP A 103 -7.34 -3.60 11.08
N ILE A 104 -7.30 -4.90 10.84
CA ILE A 104 -6.07 -5.70 10.84
C ILE A 104 -5.96 -6.40 9.50
N VAL A 105 -4.82 -6.24 8.84
CA VAL A 105 -4.54 -6.82 7.52
C VAL A 105 -3.25 -7.60 7.55
N LEU A 106 -3.32 -8.85 7.13
CA LEU A 106 -2.16 -9.68 6.82
C LEU A 106 -2.02 -9.76 5.31
N ARG A 107 -0.83 -9.51 4.79
CA ARG A 107 -0.58 -9.50 3.35
C ARG A 107 0.70 -10.23 3.01
N ALA A 108 0.66 -11.00 1.92
CA ALA A 108 1.83 -11.60 1.30
C ALA A 108 1.80 -11.30 -0.20
N GLY A 109 2.92 -10.89 -0.74
CA GLY A 109 3.00 -10.47 -2.13
C GLY A 109 4.32 -10.75 -2.80
N HIS A 110 4.28 -10.68 -4.11
CA HIS A 110 5.43 -10.76 -4.99
C HIS A 110 5.62 -9.43 -5.70
N LEU A 111 6.83 -8.88 -5.58
CA LEU A 111 7.21 -7.60 -6.17
C LEU A 111 8.12 -7.83 -7.36
N ASP A 112 7.77 -7.23 -8.51
CA ASP A 112 8.58 -7.16 -9.71
C ASP A 112 9.16 -5.76 -9.82
N HIS A 113 10.46 -5.65 -10.07
CA HIS A 113 11.16 -4.37 -10.19
C HIS A 113 11.91 -4.28 -11.51
N LYS A 114 11.76 -3.16 -12.21
CA LYS A 114 12.53 -2.79 -13.39
C LYS A 114 13.14 -1.42 -13.17
N MET A 115 14.43 -1.31 -13.22
CA MET A 115 15.17 -0.08 -12.93
C MET A 115 16.05 0.31 -14.11
N ASN A 116 16.03 1.59 -14.48
CA ASN A 116 16.93 2.21 -15.44
C ASN A 116 17.64 3.38 -14.77
N THR A 117 18.96 3.39 -14.84
CA THR A 117 19.78 4.51 -14.36
C THR A 117 20.19 5.41 -15.51
N TYR A 118 20.39 6.71 -15.22
CA TYR A 118 20.85 7.69 -16.18
C TYR A 118 22.36 7.97 -16.03
N GLY A 119 22.98 8.52 -17.07
CA GLY A 119 24.35 9.01 -17.04
C GLY A 119 25.35 8.16 -17.83
N GLU A 120 26.63 8.42 -17.61
CA GLU A 120 27.74 7.76 -18.33
C GLU A 120 27.73 6.23 -18.17
N TYR A 121 27.22 5.76 -17.03
CA TYR A 121 27.10 4.35 -16.69
C TYR A 121 25.63 3.89 -16.66
N ALA A 122 24.82 4.38 -17.58
CA ALA A 122 23.41 4.01 -17.67
C ALA A 122 23.24 2.49 -17.79
N GLU A 123 22.37 1.93 -16.95
CA GLU A 123 22.20 0.48 -16.83
C GLU A 123 20.74 0.12 -16.54
N ARG A 124 20.28 -0.99 -17.12
CA ARG A 124 18.99 -1.59 -16.83
C ARG A 124 19.14 -2.79 -15.93
N SER A 125 18.28 -2.92 -14.94
CA SER A 125 18.20 -4.08 -14.06
C SER A 125 16.78 -4.49 -13.79
N ASP A 126 16.53 -5.80 -13.78
CA ASP A 126 15.25 -6.43 -13.46
C ASP A 126 15.46 -7.39 -12.29
N TYR A 127 14.60 -7.31 -11.26
CA TYR A 127 14.65 -8.24 -10.13
C TYR A 127 13.29 -8.41 -9.46
N ASP A 128 13.13 -9.50 -8.73
CA ASP A 128 11.92 -9.85 -8.02
C ASP A 128 12.20 -10.13 -6.55
N ASN A 129 11.23 -9.85 -5.68
CA ASN A 129 11.30 -10.30 -4.29
C ASN A 129 9.91 -10.48 -3.68
N ALA A 130 9.86 -11.26 -2.60
CA ALA A 130 8.65 -11.44 -1.81
C ALA A 130 8.57 -10.41 -0.69
N ALA A 131 7.35 -10.00 -0.37
CA ALA A 131 7.06 -9.08 0.72
C ALA A 131 5.90 -9.59 1.58
N TYR A 132 6.01 -9.37 2.89
CA TYR A 132 5.00 -9.73 3.88
C TYR A 132 4.73 -8.54 4.75
N SER A 133 3.49 -8.34 5.16
CA SER A 133 3.15 -7.25 6.06
C SER A 133 1.97 -7.58 6.98
N ILE A 134 1.95 -6.91 8.13
CA ILE A 134 0.80 -6.81 9.00
C ILE A 134 0.52 -5.34 9.24
N SER A 135 -0.72 -4.91 9.11
CA SER A 135 -1.10 -3.54 9.38
C SER A 135 -2.26 -3.45 10.37
N PHE A 136 -2.22 -2.39 11.17
CA PHE A 136 -3.26 -2.02 12.12
C PHE A 136 -3.69 -0.61 11.81
N GLU A 137 -4.98 -0.40 11.62
CA GLU A 137 -5.54 0.91 11.39
C GLU A 137 -6.67 1.20 12.35
N TYR A 138 -6.71 2.43 12.84
CA TYR A 138 -7.81 2.97 13.62
C TYR A 138 -8.31 4.25 12.96
N GLY A 139 -9.61 4.40 12.92
CA GLY A 139 -10.22 5.61 12.37
C GLY A 139 -11.65 5.80 12.83
N ARG A 140 -12.22 6.91 12.40
CA ARG A 140 -13.61 7.23 12.62
C ARG A 140 -14.21 7.86 11.39
N GLN A 141 -15.28 7.26 10.87
CA GLN A 141 -16.04 7.87 9.78
C GLN A 141 -17.12 8.78 10.32
N LYS A 142 -17.14 9.99 9.79
CA LYS A 142 -18.20 10.97 9.99
C LYS A 142 -19.01 11.09 8.70
N ASN A 143 -20.31 10.88 8.78
CA ASN A 143 -21.21 10.96 7.65
C ASN A 143 -22.02 12.25 7.71
N TYR A 144 -22.17 12.88 6.56
CA TYR A 144 -22.89 14.15 6.38
C TYR A 144 -24.03 13.98 5.39
N GLU A 145 -24.80 15.03 5.18
CA GLU A 145 -25.90 15.04 4.22
C GLU A 145 -25.43 14.78 2.78
N LYS A 146 -26.31 14.26 1.94
CA LYS A 146 -26.11 13.97 0.52
C LYS A 146 -25.01 12.95 0.23
N GLY A 147 -24.75 12.05 1.18
CA GLY A 147 -23.78 10.97 1.02
C GLY A 147 -22.33 11.37 1.27
N TRP A 148 -22.02 12.59 1.67
CA TRP A 148 -20.66 13.00 1.99
C TRP A 148 -20.15 12.33 3.26
N PHE A 149 -18.87 12.00 3.27
CA PHE A 149 -18.20 11.46 4.44
C PHE A 149 -16.78 12.00 4.59
N PHE A 150 -16.31 12.03 5.84
CA PHE A 150 -14.96 12.40 6.21
C PHE A 150 -14.41 11.37 7.22
N THR A 151 -13.22 10.82 6.96
CA THR A 151 -12.64 9.76 7.78
C THR A 151 -11.20 10.08 8.16
N PRO A 152 -10.92 10.60 9.36
CA PRO A 152 -9.58 10.66 9.90
C PRO A 152 -9.09 9.26 10.26
N GLN A 153 -7.78 9.00 10.06
CA GLN A 153 -7.18 7.67 10.18
C GLN A 153 -5.77 7.74 10.74
N ALA A 154 -5.40 6.71 11.50
CA ALA A 154 -4.04 6.43 11.90
C ALA A 154 -3.73 4.95 11.66
N GLN A 155 -2.55 4.65 11.16
CA GLN A 155 -2.16 3.29 10.79
C GLN A 155 -0.70 3.03 11.14
N ILE A 156 -0.40 1.80 11.54
CA ILE A 156 0.95 1.29 11.61
C ILE A 156 1.06 0.02 10.78
N THR A 157 2.13 -0.12 10.03
CA THR A 157 2.41 -1.29 9.20
C THR A 157 3.80 -1.81 9.50
N LEU A 158 3.88 -3.09 9.83
CA LEU A 158 5.12 -3.83 9.97
C LEU A 158 5.28 -4.72 8.76
N GLY A 159 6.41 -4.63 8.09
CA GLY A 159 6.64 -5.35 6.85
C GLY A 159 8.05 -5.91 6.75
N ARG A 160 8.20 -6.88 5.87
CA ARG A 160 9.48 -7.46 5.52
C ARG A 160 9.51 -7.77 4.03
N MET A 161 10.59 -7.36 3.38
CA MET A 161 10.96 -7.79 2.03
C MET A 161 12.16 -8.71 2.11
N ASN A 162 12.16 -9.78 1.33
CA ASN A 162 13.30 -10.69 1.28
C ASN A 162 14.50 -10.02 0.62
N SER A 163 15.70 -10.51 0.95
CA SER A 163 16.92 -10.16 0.25
C SER A 163 16.84 -10.57 -1.22
N VAL A 164 17.53 -9.86 -2.09
CA VAL A 164 17.60 -10.13 -3.52
C VAL A 164 19.01 -9.99 -4.03
N ASP A 165 19.43 -10.94 -4.87
CA ASP A 165 20.70 -10.94 -5.59
C ASP A 165 20.40 -10.96 -7.09
N PHE A 166 21.02 -10.07 -7.84
CA PHE A 166 20.84 -10.05 -9.29
C PHE A 166 22.08 -9.53 -10.01
N THR A 167 22.17 -9.84 -11.29
CA THR A 167 23.24 -9.38 -12.18
C THR A 167 22.64 -8.50 -13.27
N THR A 168 23.24 -7.34 -13.47
CA THR A 168 22.81 -6.40 -14.49
C THR A 168 23.25 -6.82 -15.89
N GLU A 169 22.75 -6.17 -16.93
CA GLU A 169 23.15 -6.43 -18.33
C GLU A 169 24.66 -6.26 -18.57
N ARG A 170 25.32 -5.41 -17.79
CA ARG A 170 26.79 -5.17 -17.89
C ARG A 170 27.62 -6.09 -17.00
N GLY A 171 27.02 -7.08 -16.37
CA GLY A 171 27.69 -8.05 -15.52
C GLY A 171 27.97 -7.57 -14.09
N THR A 172 27.39 -6.45 -13.65
CA THR A 172 27.49 -6.00 -12.25
C THR A 172 26.62 -6.89 -11.36
N LYS A 173 27.20 -7.46 -10.32
CA LYS A 173 26.49 -8.24 -9.31
C LYS A 173 26.02 -7.31 -8.20
N ILE A 174 24.72 -7.36 -7.89
CA ILE A 174 24.10 -6.53 -6.87
C ILE A 174 23.42 -7.42 -5.83
N ASP A 175 23.84 -7.27 -4.59
CA ASP A 175 23.20 -7.89 -3.43
C ASP A 175 22.48 -6.83 -2.63
N VAL A 176 21.19 -7.01 -2.40
CA VAL A 176 20.36 -6.15 -1.59
C VAL A 176 19.84 -6.94 -0.40
N ASP A 177 20.20 -6.52 0.81
CA ASP A 177 19.71 -7.15 2.03
C ASP A 177 18.21 -7.04 2.17
N GLY A 178 17.61 -8.02 2.84
CA GLY A 178 16.20 -7.96 3.20
C GLY A 178 15.88 -6.71 4.02
N LEU A 179 14.73 -6.10 3.73
CA LEU A 179 14.26 -4.91 4.41
C LEU A 179 13.18 -5.29 5.43
N THR A 180 13.40 -4.90 6.70
CA THR A 180 12.35 -4.87 7.73
C THR A 180 11.89 -3.43 7.87
N SER A 181 10.59 -3.18 7.85
CA SER A 181 10.06 -1.83 7.92
C SER A 181 8.97 -1.70 8.97
N ALA A 182 8.93 -0.53 9.61
CA ALA A 182 7.85 -0.09 10.49
C ALA A 182 7.39 1.29 10.01
N ILE A 183 6.21 1.38 9.46
CA ILE A 183 5.67 2.59 8.83
C ILE A 183 4.45 3.06 9.59
N GLY A 184 4.50 4.28 10.09
CA GLY A 184 3.35 4.99 10.63
C GLY A 184 2.71 5.87 9.58
N ARG A 185 1.39 6.00 9.64
CA ARG A 185 0.61 6.88 8.78
C ARG A 185 -0.47 7.60 9.56
N ILE A 186 -0.62 8.87 9.26
CA ILE A 186 -1.79 9.66 9.63
C ILE A 186 -2.39 10.26 8.36
N GLY A 187 -3.69 10.40 8.31
CA GLY A 187 -4.34 10.97 7.14
C GLY A 187 -5.85 11.01 7.25
N PHE A 188 -6.49 11.36 6.15
CA PHE A 188 -7.93 11.39 6.06
C PHE A 188 -8.42 11.09 4.65
N GLU A 189 -9.67 10.66 4.57
CA GLU A 189 -10.43 10.50 3.34
C GLU A 189 -11.63 11.43 3.35
N VAL A 190 -11.90 12.07 2.21
CA VAL A 190 -13.14 12.81 1.94
C VAL A 190 -13.77 12.19 0.71
N GLY A 191 -15.02 11.81 0.81
CA GLY A 191 -15.69 11.19 -0.30
C GLY A 191 -17.20 11.39 -0.28
N ARG A 192 -17.84 10.84 -1.31
CA ARG A 192 -19.27 10.87 -1.46
C ARG A 192 -19.81 9.54 -1.95
N LYS A 193 -20.88 9.08 -1.31
CA LYS A 193 -21.70 7.98 -1.82
C LYS A 193 -22.69 8.53 -2.84
N ILE A 194 -22.59 8.03 -4.08
CA ILE A 194 -23.49 8.41 -5.17
C ILE A 194 -24.67 7.45 -5.33
N SER A 195 -24.52 6.24 -4.77
CA SER A 195 -25.56 5.22 -4.65
C SER A 195 -25.25 4.31 -3.46
N PRO A 196 -26.15 3.40 -3.05
CA PRO A 196 -25.84 2.41 -2.02
C PRO A 196 -24.62 1.52 -2.35
N GLU A 197 -24.34 1.30 -3.65
CA GLU A 197 -23.29 0.42 -4.13
C GLU A 197 -22.02 1.14 -4.60
N SER A 198 -22.06 2.47 -4.76
CA SER A 198 -20.97 3.22 -5.39
C SER A 198 -20.55 4.45 -4.61
N SER A 199 -19.26 4.66 -4.53
CA SER A 199 -18.66 5.86 -3.92
C SER A 199 -17.40 6.30 -4.65
N TYR A 200 -17.06 7.58 -4.52
CA TYR A 200 -15.74 8.10 -4.88
C TYR A 200 -15.13 8.83 -3.69
N TYR A 201 -13.82 8.94 -3.67
CA TYR A 201 -13.13 9.58 -2.55
C TYR A 201 -11.79 10.18 -2.97
N PHE A 202 -11.37 11.17 -2.18
CA PHE A 202 -10.04 11.76 -2.20
C PHE A 202 -9.33 11.43 -0.89
N LYS A 203 -8.02 11.28 -0.95
CA LYS A 203 -7.22 10.84 0.16
C LYS A 203 -5.94 11.64 0.27
N LEU A 204 -5.63 12.06 1.48
CA LEU A 204 -4.38 12.69 1.85
C LEU A 204 -3.78 11.96 3.03
N GLY A 205 -2.47 11.79 3.03
CA GLY A 205 -1.77 11.15 4.13
C GLY A 205 -0.30 11.53 4.20
N ALA A 206 0.24 11.40 5.41
CA ALA A 206 1.65 11.50 5.68
C ALA A 206 2.13 10.17 6.26
N PHE A 207 3.27 9.69 5.79
CA PHE A 207 3.90 8.45 6.20
C PHE A 207 5.27 8.74 6.78
N HIS A 208 5.65 7.94 7.76
CA HIS A 208 7.00 7.95 8.31
C HIS A 208 7.52 6.53 8.51
N GLU A 209 8.73 6.28 8.07
CA GLU A 209 9.45 5.04 8.25
C GLU A 209 10.27 5.11 9.54
N PHE A 210 10.02 4.21 10.49
CA PHE A 210 10.74 4.16 11.78
C PHE A 210 11.89 3.15 11.77
N ASP A 211 11.85 2.14 10.90
CA ASP A 211 12.86 1.10 10.78
C ASP A 211 12.89 0.64 9.33
N GLY A 212 13.88 1.04 8.59
CA GLY A 212 13.92 0.76 7.15
C GLY A 212 15.34 0.80 6.59
N ASP A 213 16.34 0.66 7.44
CA ASP A 213 17.74 0.59 7.03
C ASP A 213 18.01 -0.67 6.22
N ARG A 214 18.75 -0.55 5.15
CA ARG A 214 19.24 -1.71 4.39
C ARG A 214 20.61 -1.45 3.81
N ASP A 215 21.41 -2.52 3.74
CA ASP A 215 22.70 -2.51 3.09
C ASP A 215 22.57 -2.97 1.64
N VAL A 216 23.23 -2.27 0.75
CA VAL A 216 23.37 -2.63 -0.66
C VAL A 216 24.84 -2.83 -0.97
N SER A 217 25.18 -4.00 -1.51
CA SER A 217 26.53 -4.35 -1.93
C SER A 217 26.56 -4.58 -3.43
N MET A 218 27.50 -3.94 -4.11
CA MET A 218 27.67 -4.05 -5.55
C MET A 218 29.10 -4.50 -5.87
N VAL A 219 29.23 -5.48 -6.76
CA VAL A 219 30.51 -5.93 -7.30
C VAL A 219 30.45 -5.76 -8.80
N ALA A 220 31.27 -4.86 -9.35
CA ALA A 220 31.39 -4.65 -10.79
C ALA A 220 32.07 -5.84 -11.46
N ALA A 221 31.88 -6.01 -12.78
CA ALA A 221 32.48 -7.09 -13.55
C ALA A 221 34.02 -7.08 -13.53
N ASN A 222 34.64 -5.92 -13.26
CA ASN A 222 36.11 -5.77 -13.10
C ASN A 222 36.61 -6.08 -11.67
N GLY A 223 35.72 -6.47 -10.74
CA GLY A 223 36.06 -6.80 -9.36
C GLY A 223 36.02 -5.63 -8.36
N GLU A 224 35.65 -4.43 -8.78
CA GLU A 224 35.46 -3.31 -7.86
C GLU A 224 34.24 -3.51 -6.99
N ASN A 225 34.37 -3.20 -5.68
CA ASN A 225 33.31 -3.35 -4.69
C ASN A 225 32.83 -1.99 -4.23
N LEU A 226 31.51 -1.82 -4.20
CA LEU A 226 30.84 -0.68 -3.58
C LEU A 226 29.81 -1.18 -2.56
N ARG A 227 29.90 -0.67 -1.33
CA ARG A 227 28.90 -0.90 -0.30
C ARG A 227 28.29 0.42 0.10
N LYS A 228 26.97 0.46 0.17
CA LYS A 228 26.23 1.62 0.63
C LYS A 228 25.08 1.19 1.52
N ARG A 229 25.01 1.82 2.69
CA ARG A 229 23.87 1.69 3.60
C ARG A 229 22.85 2.75 3.27
N TYR A 230 21.62 2.34 3.00
CA TYR A 230 20.48 3.23 2.83
C TYR A 230 19.70 3.31 4.13
N ASP A 231 19.63 4.52 4.67
CA ASP A 231 18.72 4.85 5.76
C ASP A 231 17.39 5.30 5.16
N ASN A 232 16.32 4.55 5.44
CA ASN A 232 14.97 4.83 4.95
C ASN A 232 14.10 5.55 5.99
N GLY A 233 14.68 6.19 7.01
CA GLY A 233 13.98 6.98 8.01
C GLY A 233 13.29 8.23 7.46
N ASP A 234 12.59 8.11 6.34
CA ASP A 234 12.01 9.21 5.59
C ASP A 234 10.53 9.44 5.92
N THR A 235 10.13 10.69 5.70
CA THR A 235 8.73 11.10 5.66
C THR A 235 8.31 11.34 4.22
N TRP A 236 7.13 10.84 3.83
CA TRP A 236 6.55 11.09 2.52
C TRP A 236 5.05 11.35 2.60
N TYR A 237 4.50 11.88 1.52
CA TYR A 237 3.10 12.28 1.44
C TYR A 237 2.40 11.53 0.32
N GLU A 238 1.12 11.26 0.53
CA GLU A 238 0.25 10.62 -0.45
C GLU A 238 -0.93 11.52 -0.79
N PHE A 239 -1.21 11.61 -2.07
CA PHE A 239 -2.44 12.15 -2.63
C PHE A 239 -3.07 11.09 -3.51
N GLY A 240 -4.34 10.88 -3.39
CA GLY A 240 -4.99 9.91 -4.24
C GLY A 240 -6.48 10.16 -4.40
N MET A 241 -7.03 9.51 -5.40
CA MET A 241 -8.46 9.42 -5.65
C MET A 241 -8.83 8.00 -6.02
N GLY A 242 -10.01 7.60 -5.66
CA GLY A 242 -10.49 6.27 -5.97
C GLY A 242 -12.00 6.23 -6.12
N ALA A 243 -12.44 5.14 -6.71
CA ALA A 243 -13.83 4.78 -6.83
C ALA A 243 -13.99 3.32 -6.42
N GLN A 244 -15.14 3.03 -5.86
CA GLN A 244 -15.48 1.72 -5.35
C GLN A 244 -16.89 1.34 -5.73
N VAL A 245 -17.08 0.06 -6.08
CA VAL A 245 -18.39 -0.50 -6.42
C VAL A 245 -18.57 -1.84 -5.73
N GLN A 246 -19.77 -2.07 -5.21
CA GLN A 246 -20.21 -3.36 -4.70
C GLN A 246 -20.83 -4.15 -5.86
N LEU A 247 -20.36 -5.38 -6.04
CA LEU A 247 -20.82 -6.28 -7.10
C LEU A 247 -21.88 -7.27 -6.61
#